data_c5a72f7a5b6e8c6f75b45bfa3be33e39
#
_entry.id   c5a72f7a5b6e8c6f75b45bfa3be33e39
#
_cell.length_a   1.000
_cell.length_b   1.000
_cell.length_c   1.000
_cell.angle_alpha   90.00
_cell.angle_beta   90.00
_cell.angle_gamma   90.00
#
_symmetry.space_group_name_H-M   'P 1'
#
loop_
_entity.id
_entity.type
_entity.pdbx_description
1 polymer ?
#
loop_
_entity_poly.entity_id
_entity_poly.type
_entity_poly.pdbx_seq_one_letter_code
_entity_poly.pdbx_strand_id
1 'polypeptide(L)'
;MTAKAEDGRVARGLRTREAVIDTMLELNAEGNLTPTIEQIAARVGRTTRAIYQHFQDKEALAVAMAERQLRTHDELFRARPIEGDLPQRISGIADHRVALFEAVAPARRAALVRLHASPELQRQQAELATHLRDQVATTFEPELGALDLDAAAETLELLDLHTSWDTWERLRTWQGLSIDRAKQLVASLITQTLSP
;
A
#
# COMPACT_ATOMS: atom_id res chain seq x y z
N MET A 1 33.85 -7.65 -28.87
CA MET A 1 33.27 -6.29 -28.68
C MET A 1 31.74 -6.27 -28.51
N THR A 2 31.04 -7.37 -28.65
CA THR A 2 29.55 -7.45 -28.61
C THR A 2 28.95 -7.42 -27.19
N ALA A 3 29.52 -8.08 -26.19
CA ALA A 3 28.95 -8.19 -24.82
C ALA A 3 28.82 -6.83 -24.12
N LYS A 4 29.82 -5.93 -24.19
CA LYS A 4 29.79 -4.61 -23.53
C LYS A 4 28.76 -3.64 -24.14
N ALA A 5 28.45 -3.77 -25.41
CA ALA A 5 27.44 -2.98 -26.10
C ALA A 5 26.02 -3.48 -25.77
N GLU A 6 25.88 -4.79 -25.57
CA GLU A 6 24.63 -5.44 -25.14
C GLU A 6 24.31 -5.12 -23.70
N ASP A 7 25.28 -5.16 -22.80
CA ASP A 7 25.18 -4.72 -21.39
C ASP A 7 24.74 -3.23 -21.29
N GLY A 8 25.30 -2.37 -22.11
CA GLY A 8 24.95 -0.94 -22.13
C GLY A 8 23.53 -0.67 -22.65
N ARG A 9 22.99 -1.53 -23.54
CA ARG A 9 21.62 -1.42 -24.06
C ARG A 9 20.63 -1.92 -23.03
N VAL A 10 20.90 -3.05 -22.38
CA VAL A 10 20.09 -3.61 -21.29
C VAL A 10 20.02 -2.61 -20.13
N ALA A 11 21.14 -2.07 -19.69
CA ALA A 11 21.19 -1.08 -18.61
C ALA A 11 20.42 0.21 -18.93
N ARG A 12 20.43 0.66 -20.20
CA ARG A 12 19.61 1.81 -20.65
C ARG A 12 18.12 1.48 -20.63
N GLY A 13 17.76 0.26 -21.07
CA GLY A 13 16.38 -0.22 -21.04
C GLY A 13 15.81 -0.24 -19.60
N LEU A 14 16.57 -0.81 -18.67
CA LEU A 14 16.18 -0.83 -17.25
C LEU A 14 16.00 0.58 -16.69
N ARG A 15 16.95 1.50 -16.95
CA ARG A 15 16.80 2.91 -16.50
C ARG A 15 15.56 3.59 -17.07
N THR A 16 15.22 3.34 -18.34
CA THR A 16 14.00 3.90 -18.94
C THR A 16 12.76 3.32 -18.29
N ARG A 17 12.74 2.00 -18.03
CA ARG A 17 11.63 1.33 -17.34
C ARG A 17 11.40 1.92 -15.95
N GLU A 18 12.44 2.09 -15.15
CA GLU A 18 12.37 2.68 -13.81
C GLU A 18 11.89 4.15 -13.87
N ALA A 19 12.43 4.96 -14.80
CA ALA A 19 12.00 6.35 -14.97
C ALA A 19 10.50 6.49 -15.33
N VAL A 20 9.95 5.55 -16.10
CA VAL A 20 8.51 5.52 -16.42
C VAL A 20 7.68 5.22 -15.16
N ILE A 21 8.11 4.26 -14.33
CA ILE A 21 7.44 3.92 -13.07
C ILE A 21 7.50 5.12 -12.11
N ASP A 22 8.67 5.72 -11.93
CA ASP A 22 8.86 6.87 -11.04
C ASP A 22 7.97 8.04 -11.49
N THR A 23 7.92 8.33 -12.79
CA THR A 23 7.03 9.36 -13.35
C THR A 23 5.55 9.08 -13.10
N MET A 24 5.13 7.82 -13.19
CA MET A 24 3.74 7.46 -12.88
C MET A 24 3.43 7.68 -11.40
N LEU A 25 4.35 7.35 -10.50
CA LEU A 25 4.22 7.61 -9.06
C LEU A 25 4.16 9.12 -8.77
N GLU A 26 5.01 9.93 -9.41
CA GLU A 26 4.98 11.40 -9.30
C GLU A 26 3.62 11.97 -9.75
N LEU A 27 3.13 11.56 -10.92
CA LEU A 27 1.83 12.01 -11.43
C LEU A 27 0.67 11.63 -10.49
N ASN A 28 0.74 10.42 -9.91
CA ASN A 28 -0.26 9.99 -8.92
C ASN A 28 -0.18 10.83 -7.63
N ALA A 29 1.02 11.20 -7.18
CA ALA A 29 1.22 12.07 -6.03
C ALA A 29 0.72 13.51 -6.28
N GLU A 30 0.78 13.98 -7.52
CA GLU A 30 0.18 15.23 -7.99
C GLU A 30 -1.35 15.18 -8.14
N GLY A 31 -1.98 14.02 -7.86
CA GLY A 31 -3.44 13.81 -7.93
C GLY A 31 -3.94 13.30 -9.28
N ASN A 32 -3.08 13.10 -10.27
CA ASN A 32 -3.46 12.46 -11.54
C ASN A 32 -3.42 10.94 -11.39
N LEU A 33 -4.54 10.34 -10.96
CA LEU A 33 -4.64 8.89 -10.70
C LEU A 33 -4.73 8.03 -11.97
N THR A 34 -4.99 8.64 -13.12
CA THR A 34 -5.15 7.93 -14.42
C THR A 34 -4.35 8.59 -15.55
N PRO A 35 -3.04 8.83 -15.38
CA PRO A 35 -2.27 9.51 -16.42
C PRO A 35 -2.32 8.75 -17.75
N THR A 36 -2.32 9.49 -18.86
CA THR A 36 -2.25 8.88 -20.19
C THR A 36 -0.80 8.51 -20.53
N ILE A 37 -0.60 7.58 -21.47
CA ILE A 37 0.75 7.20 -21.92
C ILE A 37 1.47 8.41 -22.54
N GLU A 38 0.73 9.32 -23.20
CA GLU A 38 1.26 10.56 -23.76
C GLU A 38 1.78 11.49 -22.67
N GLN A 39 1.04 11.64 -21.55
CA GLN A 39 1.45 12.45 -20.41
C GLN A 39 2.72 11.87 -19.76
N ILE A 40 2.77 10.56 -19.56
CA ILE A 40 3.95 9.87 -19.02
C ILE A 40 5.13 10.04 -19.99
N ALA A 41 4.93 9.81 -21.29
CA ALA A 41 5.96 9.94 -22.32
C ALA A 41 6.56 11.36 -22.36
N ALA A 42 5.70 12.37 -22.36
CA ALA A 42 6.10 13.78 -22.33
C ALA A 42 6.95 14.10 -21.08
N ARG A 43 6.52 13.64 -19.91
CA ARG A 43 7.21 13.89 -18.65
C ARG A 43 8.60 13.19 -18.57
N VAL A 44 8.69 11.94 -19.06
CA VAL A 44 9.97 11.16 -19.13
C VAL A 44 10.89 11.65 -20.25
N GLY A 45 10.39 12.45 -21.18
CA GLY A 45 11.15 12.86 -22.38
C GLY A 45 11.39 11.69 -23.35
N ARG A 46 10.38 10.83 -23.54
CA ARG A 46 10.40 9.68 -24.43
C ARG A 46 9.17 9.65 -25.34
N THR A 47 9.19 8.80 -26.35
CA THR A 47 8.02 8.56 -27.21
C THR A 47 7.10 7.52 -26.56
N THR A 48 5.80 7.57 -26.88
CA THR A 48 4.83 6.54 -26.46
C THR A 48 5.25 5.14 -26.89
N ARG A 49 5.84 5.01 -28.09
CA ARG A 49 6.42 3.75 -28.59
C ARG A 49 7.52 3.22 -27.68
N ALA A 50 8.37 4.08 -27.12
CA ALA A 50 9.42 3.66 -26.20
C ALA A 50 8.84 3.13 -24.89
N ILE A 51 7.71 3.67 -24.42
CA ILE A 51 7.02 3.15 -23.24
C ILE A 51 6.43 1.77 -23.51
N TYR A 52 5.75 1.58 -24.65
CA TYR A 52 5.20 0.28 -25.06
C TYR A 52 6.25 -0.81 -25.30
N GLN A 53 7.52 -0.45 -25.50
CA GLN A 53 8.62 -1.44 -25.52
C GLN A 53 8.92 -2.02 -24.13
N HIS A 54 8.53 -1.36 -23.05
CA HIS A 54 8.77 -1.77 -21.67
C HIS A 54 7.51 -2.28 -20.96
N PHE A 55 6.34 -1.81 -21.39
CA PHE A 55 5.05 -2.15 -20.79
C PHE A 55 4.05 -2.46 -21.90
N GLN A 56 3.50 -3.66 -21.90
CA GLN A 56 2.55 -4.11 -22.92
C GLN A 56 1.33 -3.19 -22.98
N ASP A 57 0.86 -2.74 -21.81
CA ASP A 57 -0.29 -1.88 -21.63
C ASP A 57 -0.19 -1.07 -20.30
N LYS A 58 -1.23 -0.31 -20.00
CA LYS A 58 -1.33 0.46 -18.75
C LYS A 58 -1.49 -0.43 -17.51
N GLU A 59 -2.03 -1.62 -17.65
CA GLU A 59 -2.17 -2.56 -16.54
C GLU A 59 -0.80 -3.08 -16.12
N ALA A 60 0.03 -3.54 -17.07
CA ALA A 60 1.41 -3.95 -16.80
C ALA A 60 2.24 -2.84 -16.12
N LEU A 61 2.00 -1.57 -16.47
CA LEU A 61 2.63 -0.43 -15.80
C LEU A 61 2.09 -0.25 -14.37
N ALA A 62 0.78 -0.38 -14.15
CA ALA A 62 0.18 -0.28 -12.82
C ALA A 62 0.65 -1.39 -11.88
N VAL A 63 0.76 -2.63 -12.37
CA VAL A 63 1.32 -3.77 -11.63
C VAL A 63 2.79 -3.50 -11.28
N ALA A 64 3.61 -3.05 -12.23
CA ALA A 64 5.01 -2.73 -11.99
C ALA A 64 5.19 -1.58 -10.96
N MET A 65 4.28 -0.61 -10.95
CA MET A 65 4.22 0.45 -9.93
C MET A 65 3.92 -0.13 -8.55
N ALA A 66 2.92 -1.02 -8.43
CA ALA A 66 2.58 -1.68 -7.17
C ALA A 66 3.75 -2.53 -6.64
N GLU A 67 4.40 -3.33 -7.50
CA GLU A 67 5.62 -4.06 -7.16
C GLU A 67 6.76 -3.15 -6.70
N ARG A 68 6.91 -1.97 -7.32
CA ARG A 68 7.91 -0.97 -6.88
C ARG A 68 7.59 -0.46 -5.48
N GLN A 69 6.33 -0.18 -5.16
CA GLN A 69 5.91 0.22 -3.81
C GLN A 69 6.22 -0.86 -2.78
N LEU A 70 5.91 -2.12 -3.08
CA LEU A 70 6.24 -3.26 -2.21
C LEU A 70 7.75 -3.31 -1.91
N ARG A 71 8.60 -3.18 -2.93
CA ARG A 71 10.06 -3.19 -2.74
C ARG A 71 10.57 -1.96 -1.98
N THR A 72 10.03 -0.77 -2.26
CA THR A 72 10.49 0.48 -1.64
C THR A 72 10.13 0.56 -0.17
N HIS A 73 8.98 -0.02 0.22
CA HIS A 73 8.45 0.00 1.57
C HIS A 73 8.38 -1.40 2.21
N ASP A 74 9.30 -2.30 1.81
CA ASP A 74 9.32 -3.71 2.20
C ASP A 74 9.13 -3.93 3.72
N GLU A 75 9.85 -3.16 4.56
CA GLU A 75 9.72 -3.26 6.02
C GLU A 75 8.30 -2.92 6.52
N LEU A 76 7.61 -1.97 5.91
CA LEU A 76 6.22 -1.65 6.26
C LEU A 76 5.25 -2.74 5.80
N PHE A 77 5.49 -3.31 4.61
CA PHE A 77 4.66 -4.39 4.09
C PHE A 77 4.85 -5.73 4.82
N ARG A 78 5.98 -5.95 5.49
CA ARG A 78 6.21 -7.16 6.32
C ARG A 78 5.28 -7.26 7.51
N ALA A 79 4.71 -6.14 7.97
CA ALA A 79 3.68 -6.09 8.99
C ALA A 79 4.00 -7.00 10.20
N ARG A 80 5.19 -6.82 10.82
CA ARG A 80 5.61 -7.62 11.98
C ARG A 80 4.73 -7.35 13.19
N PRO A 81 4.49 -8.34 14.07
CA PRO A 81 3.80 -8.14 15.33
C PRO A 81 4.47 -7.03 16.17
N ILE A 82 3.66 -6.28 16.89
CA ILE A 82 4.14 -5.23 17.81
C ILE A 82 4.25 -5.82 19.21
N GLU A 83 5.41 -5.69 19.83
CA GLU A 83 5.67 -6.16 21.19
C GLU A 83 5.45 -5.05 22.23
N GLY A 84 5.29 -5.45 23.49
CA GLY A 84 5.15 -4.54 24.63
C GLY A 84 3.84 -4.74 25.41
N ASP A 85 3.54 -3.80 26.31
CA ASP A 85 2.25 -3.76 27.00
C ASP A 85 1.11 -3.34 26.05
N LEU A 86 -0.13 -3.50 26.48
CA LEU A 86 -1.30 -3.21 25.63
C LEU A 86 -1.29 -1.77 25.07
N PRO A 87 -1.04 -0.70 25.85
CA PRO A 87 -0.91 0.64 25.29
C PRO A 87 0.18 0.79 24.23
N GLN A 88 1.33 0.15 24.42
CA GLN A 88 2.43 0.17 23.46
C GLN A 88 2.05 -0.56 22.16
N ARG A 89 1.38 -1.70 22.25
CA ARG A 89 0.91 -2.47 21.09
C ARG A 89 -0.17 -1.70 20.31
N ILE A 90 -1.11 -1.06 21.00
CA ILE A 90 -2.13 -0.20 20.36
C ILE A 90 -1.47 0.96 19.62
N SER A 91 -0.56 1.69 20.28
CA SER A 91 0.15 2.80 19.65
C SER A 91 0.98 2.32 18.46
N GLY A 92 1.67 1.20 18.61
CA GLY A 92 2.52 0.65 17.56
C GLY A 92 1.76 0.22 16.31
N ILE A 93 0.57 -0.40 16.44
CA ILE A 93 -0.31 -0.68 15.30
C ILE A 93 -0.76 0.62 14.63
N ALA A 94 -1.20 1.62 15.42
CA ALA A 94 -1.61 2.91 14.86
C ALA A 94 -0.45 3.60 14.11
N ASP A 95 0.76 3.62 14.67
CA ASP A 95 1.95 4.18 14.05
C ASP A 95 2.33 3.45 12.75
N HIS A 96 2.27 2.13 12.76
CA HIS A 96 2.53 1.32 11.58
C HIS A 96 1.54 1.63 10.45
N ARG A 97 0.22 1.75 10.77
CA ARG A 97 -0.80 2.10 9.76
C ARG A 97 -0.58 3.50 9.20
N VAL A 98 -0.22 4.48 10.03
CA VAL A 98 0.16 5.83 9.57
C VAL A 98 1.33 5.74 8.57
N ALA A 99 2.43 5.11 8.98
CA ALA A 99 3.63 5.01 8.16
C ALA A 99 3.34 4.32 6.82
N LEU A 100 2.65 3.18 6.84
CA LEU A 100 2.32 2.42 5.64
C LEU A 100 1.37 3.19 4.73
N PHE A 101 0.23 3.64 5.26
CA PHE A 101 -0.83 4.19 4.41
C PHE A 101 -0.47 5.56 3.84
N GLU A 102 0.19 6.44 4.59
CA GLU A 102 0.66 7.71 4.04
C GLU A 102 1.75 7.50 2.96
N ALA A 103 2.66 6.52 3.15
CA ALA A 103 3.68 6.21 2.16
C ALA A 103 3.11 5.71 0.83
N VAL A 104 2.05 4.90 0.87
CA VAL A 104 1.50 4.26 -0.34
C VAL A 104 0.24 4.95 -0.89
N ALA A 105 -0.32 5.93 -0.21
CA ALA A 105 -1.61 6.54 -0.53
C ALA A 105 -1.79 6.92 -2.02
N PRO A 106 -0.87 7.66 -2.68
CA PRO A 106 -1.05 8.05 -4.06
C PRO A 106 -1.11 6.84 -5.01
N ALA A 107 -0.19 5.89 -4.84
CA ALA A 107 -0.12 4.68 -5.66
C ALA A 107 -1.34 3.78 -5.42
N ARG A 108 -1.78 3.65 -4.17
CA ARG A 108 -2.94 2.83 -3.80
C ARG A 108 -4.23 3.40 -4.37
N ARG A 109 -4.46 4.71 -4.28
CA ARG A 109 -5.63 5.36 -4.90
C ARG A 109 -5.66 5.13 -6.41
N ALA A 110 -4.53 5.24 -7.09
CA ALA A 110 -4.43 4.96 -8.52
C ALA A 110 -4.68 3.47 -8.85
N ALA A 111 -4.20 2.54 -8.03
CA ALA A 111 -4.46 1.11 -8.18
C ALA A 111 -5.95 0.78 -8.00
N LEU A 112 -6.62 1.38 -7.00
CA LEU A 112 -8.06 1.16 -6.74
C LEU A 112 -8.95 1.54 -7.92
N VAL A 113 -8.60 2.57 -8.71
CA VAL A 113 -9.34 2.92 -9.93
C VAL A 113 -9.38 1.77 -10.94
N ARG A 114 -8.38 0.88 -10.93
CA ARG A 114 -8.22 -0.25 -11.86
C ARG A 114 -8.52 -1.60 -11.24
N LEU A 115 -8.79 -1.64 -9.95
CA LEU A 115 -8.90 -2.88 -9.18
C LEU A 115 -9.89 -3.87 -9.80
N HIS A 116 -11.07 -3.39 -10.22
CA HIS A 116 -12.11 -4.25 -10.80
C HIS A 116 -11.72 -4.90 -12.13
N ALA A 117 -10.77 -4.32 -12.86
CA ALA A 117 -10.33 -4.80 -14.16
C ALA A 117 -9.01 -5.60 -14.10
N SER A 118 -8.35 -5.68 -12.97
CA SER A 118 -7.03 -6.32 -12.81
C SER A 118 -7.04 -7.41 -11.75
N PRO A 119 -7.09 -8.69 -12.14
CA PRO A 119 -6.99 -9.81 -11.20
C PRO A 119 -5.68 -9.79 -10.40
N GLU A 120 -4.59 -9.32 -11.00
CA GLU A 120 -3.29 -9.22 -10.34
C GLU A 120 -3.31 -8.19 -9.23
N LEU A 121 -3.88 -7.00 -9.46
CA LEU A 121 -4.04 -5.99 -8.41
C LEU A 121 -4.98 -6.46 -7.30
N GLN A 122 -6.06 -7.20 -7.65
CA GLN A 122 -6.96 -7.81 -6.66
C GLN A 122 -6.19 -8.78 -5.76
N ARG A 123 -5.36 -9.66 -6.34
CA ARG A 123 -4.54 -10.61 -5.59
C ARG A 123 -3.58 -9.91 -4.64
N GLN A 124 -2.84 -8.92 -5.13
CA GLN A 124 -1.90 -8.13 -4.30
C GLN A 124 -2.62 -7.41 -3.14
N GLN A 125 -3.82 -6.87 -3.38
CA GLN A 125 -4.62 -6.24 -2.33
C GLN A 125 -5.10 -7.25 -1.28
N ALA A 126 -5.55 -8.43 -1.69
CA ALA A 126 -5.99 -9.48 -0.79
C ALA A 126 -4.82 -10.02 0.06
N GLU A 127 -3.66 -10.23 -0.54
CA GLU A 127 -2.43 -10.64 0.17
C GLU A 127 -2.03 -9.60 1.23
N LEU A 128 -2.04 -8.31 0.89
CA LEU A 128 -1.75 -7.26 1.85
C LEU A 128 -2.77 -7.23 3.00
N ALA A 129 -4.07 -7.32 2.68
CA ALA A 129 -5.11 -7.34 3.70
C ALA A 129 -4.91 -8.52 4.67
N THR A 130 -4.60 -9.71 4.15
CA THR A 130 -4.28 -10.89 4.98
C THR A 130 -3.09 -10.62 5.89
N HIS A 131 -1.97 -10.12 5.38
CA HIS A 131 -0.79 -9.80 6.18
C HIS A 131 -1.08 -8.78 7.30
N LEU A 132 -1.87 -7.75 7.01
CA LEU A 132 -2.22 -6.73 8.00
C LEU A 132 -3.16 -7.29 9.08
N ARG A 133 -4.10 -8.17 8.70
CA ARG A 133 -4.96 -8.89 9.64
C ARG A 133 -4.16 -9.84 10.53
N ASP A 134 -3.22 -10.59 9.96
CA ASP A 134 -2.34 -11.51 10.71
C ASP A 134 -1.46 -10.76 11.72
N GLN A 135 -0.95 -9.57 11.33
CA GLN A 135 -0.22 -8.70 12.26
C GLN A 135 -1.08 -8.33 13.47
N VAL A 136 -2.32 -7.91 13.24
CA VAL A 136 -3.27 -7.53 14.30
C VAL A 136 -3.58 -8.74 15.17
N ALA A 137 -3.90 -9.89 14.58
CA ALA A 137 -4.19 -11.12 15.30
C ALA A 137 -3.04 -11.55 16.22
N THR A 138 -1.81 -11.53 15.70
CA THR A 138 -0.63 -11.90 16.49
C THR A 138 -0.27 -10.84 17.54
N THR A 139 -0.42 -9.55 17.23
CA THR A 139 -0.15 -8.46 18.17
C THR A 139 -1.09 -8.49 19.38
N PHE A 140 -2.36 -8.84 19.18
CA PHE A 140 -3.39 -8.89 20.24
C PHE A 140 -3.79 -10.33 20.62
N GLU A 141 -2.92 -11.30 20.33
CA GLU A 141 -3.13 -12.71 20.71
C GLU A 141 -3.47 -12.89 22.21
N PRO A 142 -2.83 -12.20 23.18
CA PRO A 142 -3.20 -12.33 24.60
C PRO A 142 -4.65 -11.90 24.91
N GLU A 143 -5.14 -10.82 24.29
CA GLU A 143 -6.49 -10.32 24.49
C GLU A 143 -7.51 -11.21 23.78
N LEU A 144 -7.24 -11.59 22.54
CA LEU A 144 -8.10 -12.49 21.76
C LEU A 144 -8.20 -13.88 22.39
N GLY A 145 -7.08 -14.41 22.91
CA GLY A 145 -7.02 -15.72 23.58
C GLY A 145 -7.75 -15.78 24.94
N ALA A 146 -8.10 -14.64 25.52
CA ALA A 146 -8.90 -14.55 26.73
C ALA A 146 -10.43 -14.66 26.46
N LEU A 147 -10.85 -14.57 25.21
CA LEU A 147 -12.25 -14.63 24.77
C LEU A 147 -12.62 -16.05 24.32
N ASP A 148 -13.93 -16.34 24.26
CA ASP A 148 -14.39 -17.51 23.54
C ASP A 148 -14.17 -17.36 22.03
N LEU A 149 -14.32 -18.46 21.29
CA LEU A 149 -13.98 -18.50 19.86
C LEU A 149 -14.80 -17.51 19.02
N ASP A 150 -16.09 -17.38 19.30
CA ASP A 150 -17.00 -16.51 18.54
C ASP A 150 -16.70 -15.04 18.85
N ALA A 151 -16.52 -14.67 20.11
CA ALA A 151 -16.14 -13.33 20.54
C ALA A 151 -14.74 -12.94 20.04
N ALA A 152 -13.77 -13.87 20.04
CA ALA A 152 -12.44 -13.62 19.50
C ALA A 152 -12.47 -13.35 17.98
N ALA A 153 -13.29 -14.12 17.24
CA ALA A 153 -13.46 -13.90 15.80
C ALA A 153 -14.08 -12.53 15.51
N GLU A 154 -15.17 -12.16 16.18
CA GLU A 154 -15.83 -10.86 16.03
C GLU A 154 -14.88 -9.70 16.41
N THR A 155 -14.16 -9.83 17.53
CA THR A 155 -13.18 -8.83 17.97
C THR A 155 -12.08 -8.62 16.92
N LEU A 156 -11.56 -9.70 16.33
CA LEU A 156 -10.55 -9.62 15.29
C LEU A 156 -11.08 -8.97 14.00
N GLU A 157 -12.34 -9.22 13.62
CA GLU A 157 -12.98 -8.58 12.48
C GLU A 157 -13.13 -7.07 12.69
N LEU A 158 -13.51 -6.63 13.89
CA LEU A 158 -13.59 -5.22 14.25
C LEU A 158 -12.21 -4.56 14.24
N LEU A 159 -11.19 -5.21 14.81
CA LEU A 159 -9.82 -4.71 14.80
C LEU A 159 -9.28 -4.55 13.38
N ASP A 160 -9.51 -5.54 12.52
CA ASP A 160 -9.10 -5.49 11.11
C ASP A 160 -9.79 -4.33 10.38
N LEU A 161 -11.11 -4.18 10.55
CA LEU A 161 -11.88 -3.06 9.99
C LEU A 161 -11.34 -1.71 10.46
N HIS A 162 -11.14 -1.53 11.77
CA HIS A 162 -10.68 -0.27 12.35
C HIS A 162 -9.26 0.12 11.92
N THR A 163 -8.40 -0.87 11.63
CA THR A 163 -7.02 -0.68 11.20
C THR A 163 -6.82 -0.79 9.69
N SER A 164 -7.92 -0.87 8.92
CA SER A 164 -7.90 -1.02 7.46
C SER A 164 -7.54 0.28 6.73
N TRP A 165 -7.14 0.13 5.45
CA TRP A 165 -7.01 1.25 4.53
C TRP A 165 -8.31 2.05 4.39
N ASP A 166 -9.45 1.38 4.31
CA ASP A 166 -10.75 2.03 4.06
C ASP A 166 -11.12 2.96 5.23
N THR A 167 -10.88 2.53 6.46
CA THR A 167 -11.02 3.38 7.64
C THR A 167 -10.06 4.56 7.59
N TRP A 168 -8.77 4.33 7.29
CA TRP A 168 -7.78 5.40 7.16
C TRP A 168 -8.17 6.42 6.09
N GLU A 169 -8.48 5.96 4.88
CA GLU A 169 -8.87 6.81 3.76
C GLU A 169 -10.12 7.63 4.07
N ARG A 170 -11.10 7.03 4.76
CA ARG A 170 -12.29 7.76 5.20
C ARG A 170 -11.95 8.89 6.17
N LEU A 171 -11.11 8.64 7.16
CA LEU A 171 -10.69 9.66 8.13
C LEU A 171 -9.88 10.78 7.47
N ARG A 172 -8.92 10.43 6.60
CA ARG A 172 -8.01 11.36 5.97
C ARG A 172 -8.64 12.15 4.82
N THR A 173 -9.31 11.47 3.90
CA THR A 173 -9.79 12.07 2.65
C THR A 173 -11.23 12.58 2.77
N TRP A 174 -12.13 11.76 3.33
CA TRP A 174 -13.54 12.14 3.39
C TRP A 174 -13.90 13.03 4.58
N GLN A 175 -13.25 12.84 5.73
CA GLN A 175 -13.46 13.68 6.91
C GLN A 175 -12.42 14.81 7.04
N GLY A 176 -11.36 14.79 6.23
CA GLY A 176 -10.34 15.84 6.20
C GLY A 176 -9.52 15.96 7.49
N LEU A 177 -9.41 14.88 8.28
CA LEU A 177 -8.69 14.92 9.56
C LEU A 177 -7.17 14.99 9.32
N SER A 178 -6.44 15.64 10.24
CA SER A 178 -4.98 15.57 10.28
C SER A 178 -4.52 14.13 10.55
N ILE A 179 -3.25 13.83 10.19
CA ILE A 179 -2.62 12.53 10.45
C ILE A 179 -2.73 12.19 11.93
N ASP A 180 -2.35 13.13 12.80
CA ASP A 180 -2.37 12.91 14.26
C ASP A 180 -3.77 12.63 14.79
N ARG A 181 -4.79 13.36 14.29
CA ARG A 181 -6.17 13.12 14.71
C ARG A 181 -6.70 11.79 14.23
N ALA A 182 -6.43 11.41 12.98
CA ALA A 182 -6.80 10.11 12.43
C ALA A 182 -6.12 8.95 13.21
N LYS A 183 -4.81 9.08 13.50
CA LYS A 183 -4.07 8.14 14.34
C LYS A 183 -4.71 7.97 15.73
N GLN A 184 -5.00 9.08 16.41
CA GLN A 184 -5.66 9.04 17.73
C GLN A 184 -7.01 8.30 17.68
N LEU A 185 -7.80 8.51 16.62
CA LEU A 185 -9.08 7.81 16.47
C LEU A 185 -8.89 6.31 16.22
N VAL A 186 -7.94 5.92 15.39
CA VAL A 186 -7.62 4.49 15.17
C VAL A 186 -7.20 3.85 16.50
N ALA A 187 -6.30 4.46 17.26
CA ALA A 187 -5.89 3.95 18.56
C ALA A 187 -7.07 3.86 19.56
N SER A 188 -7.96 4.86 19.55
CA SER A 188 -9.18 4.86 20.37
C SER A 188 -10.14 3.74 20.00
N LEU A 189 -10.34 3.48 18.70
CA LEU A 189 -11.18 2.39 18.20
C LEU A 189 -10.61 1.02 18.62
N ILE A 190 -9.30 0.82 18.48
CA ILE A 190 -8.64 -0.41 18.96
C ILE A 190 -8.87 -0.58 20.47
N THR A 191 -8.64 0.48 21.25
CA THR A 191 -8.85 0.46 22.71
C THR A 191 -10.28 0.08 23.07
N GLN A 192 -11.28 0.68 22.43
CA GLN A 192 -12.69 0.39 22.69
C GLN A 192 -13.07 -1.04 22.31
N THR A 193 -12.52 -1.56 21.20
CA THR A 193 -12.78 -2.93 20.76
C THR A 193 -12.19 -3.97 21.72
N LEU A 194 -11.04 -3.68 22.33
CA LEU A 194 -10.39 -4.57 23.30
C LEU A 194 -10.85 -4.36 24.76
N SER A 195 -11.70 -3.37 24.99
CA SER A 195 -12.28 -3.16 26.34
C SER A 195 -13.48 -4.06 26.54
N PRO A 196 -13.59 -4.75 27.70
CA PRO A 196 -14.70 -5.64 27.99
C PRO A 196 -16.04 -4.88 28.12
#